data_03c06008cfaa94202058878451865a0b
#
_entry.id   03c06008cfaa94202058878451865a0b
#
_cell.length_a   1.000
_cell.length_b   1.000
_cell.length_c   1.000
_cell.angle_alpha   90.00
_cell.angle_beta   90.00
_cell.angle_gamma   90.00
#
_symmetry.space_group_name_H-M   'P 1'
#
loop_
_entity.id
_entity.type
_entity.pdbx_description
1 polymer ?
#
loop_
_entity_poly.entity_id
_entity_poly.type
_entity_poly.pdbx_seq_one_letter_code
_entity_poly.pdbx_strand_id
1 'polypeptide(L)'
;MKPNIDAGIEFAYSWYKDSTLIENNINTVVLTSDEGVYKPKVVAVKNRDSKEFNSIYSFTHCLDISNININASCAIDGTNYVITVGNTANELGSIGEFIVDFYDDTSKNVYSISQAITNNTIIVPIANTNNAIAYTVTIKKGAIKAKSTNKASLG
;
A
#
# COMPACT_ATOMS: atom_id res chain seq x y z
N MET A 1 -26.66 -8.95 5.15
CA MET A 1 -28.01 -9.12 5.75
C MET A 1 -29.01 -8.49 4.79
N LYS A 2 -29.88 -9.25 4.16
CA LYS A 2 -30.98 -8.66 3.39
C LYS A 2 -32.04 -8.19 4.39
N PRO A 3 -32.44 -6.93 4.39
CA PRO A 3 -33.57 -6.51 5.19
C PRO A 3 -34.83 -7.25 4.71
N ASN A 4 -35.66 -7.65 5.66
CA ASN A 4 -36.96 -8.20 5.36
C ASN A 4 -37.80 -7.06 4.77
N ILE A 5 -38.11 -7.14 3.47
CA ILE A 5 -38.70 -6.04 2.73
C ILE A 5 -40.20 -6.19 2.78
N ASP A 6 -40.88 -5.36 3.56
CA ASP A 6 -42.32 -5.17 3.40
C ASP A 6 -42.64 -4.58 2.00
N ALA A 7 -43.66 -5.12 1.37
CA ALA A 7 -44.06 -4.67 0.04
C ALA A 7 -44.28 -3.13 0.02
N GLY A 8 -43.66 -2.46 -0.91
CA GLY A 8 -43.81 -1.00 -1.14
C GLY A 8 -42.74 -0.12 -0.49
N ILE A 9 -41.64 -0.69 0.01
CA ILE A 9 -40.46 0.09 0.44
C ILE A 9 -39.43 0.08 -0.69
N GLU A 10 -39.04 1.27 -1.12
CA GLU A 10 -37.93 1.45 -2.06
C GLU A 10 -36.66 1.86 -1.30
N PHE A 11 -35.51 1.40 -1.77
CA PHE A 11 -34.22 1.72 -1.17
C PHE A 11 -33.34 2.42 -2.19
N ALA A 12 -32.82 3.58 -1.81
CA ALA A 12 -31.75 4.25 -2.52
C ALA A 12 -30.43 4.04 -1.76
N TYR A 13 -29.37 3.72 -2.49
CA TYR A 13 -28.05 3.42 -1.93
C TYR A 13 -27.06 4.46 -2.45
N SER A 14 -26.20 4.94 -1.58
CA SER A 14 -25.08 5.80 -1.95
C SER A 14 -23.83 5.38 -1.17
N TRP A 15 -22.72 5.38 -1.85
CA TRP A 15 -21.42 5.04 -1.27
C TRP A 15 -20.51 6.25 -1.32
N TYR A 16 -19.88 6.53 -0.21
CA TYR A 16 -18.92 7.62 -0.06
C TYR A 16 -17.56 7.04 0.37
N LYS A 17 -16.49 7.63 -0.16
CA LYS A 17 -15.11 7.43 0.31
C LYS A 17 -14.58 8.78 0.76
N ASP A 18 -14.15 8.89 2.01
CA ASP A 18 -13.60 10.12 2.60
C ASP A 18 -14.47 11.36 2.33
N SER A 19 -15.80 11.19 2.41
CA SER A 19 -16.84 12.19 2.12
C SER A 19 -17.10 12.48 0.64
N THR A 20 -16.43 11.84 -0.29
CA THR A 20 -16.70 11.93 -1.72
C THR A 20 -17.66 10.83 -2.16
N LEU A 21 -18.71 11.17 -2.89
CA LEU A 21 -19.64 10.19 -3.50
C LEU A 21 -18.88 9.39 -4.57
N ILE A 22 -18.83 8.07 -4.42
CA ILE A 22 -18.14 7.17 -5.37
C ILE A 22 -19.10 6.35 -6.20
N GLU A 23 -20.24 5.95 -5.62
CA GLU A 23 -21.28 5.18 -6.29
C GLU A 23 -22.67 5.55 -5.79
N ASN A 24 -23.66 5.46 -6.66
CA ASN A 24 -25.05 5.78 -6.36
C ASN A 24 -26.00 4.73 -6.96
N ASN A 25 -27.09 4.44 -6.24
CA ASN A 25 -28.11 3.48 -6.64
C ASN A 25 -27.64 2.02 -6.79
N ILE A 26 -26.48 1.67 -6.24
CA ILE A 26 -25.91 0.34 -6.24
C ILE A 26 -25.84 -0.16 -4.80
N ASN A 27 -26.37 -1.35 -4.53
CA ASN A 27 -26.40 -1.94 -3.20
C ASN A 27 -25.08 -2.62 -2.79
N THR A 28 -24.13 -2.71 -3.73
CA THR A 28 -22.78 -3.24 -3.50
C THR A 28 -21.77 -2.35 -4.18
N VAL A 29 -20.62 -2.19 -3.57
CA VAL A 29 -19.46 -1.54 -4.17
C VAL A 29 -18.27 -2.49 -4.11
N VAL A 30 -17.52 -2.56 -5.19
CA VAL A 30 -16.25 -3.28 -5.22
C VAL A 30 -15.17 -2.32 -4.73
N LEU A 31 -14.58 -2.64 -3.59
CA LEU A 31 -13.47 -1.87 -3.06
C LEU A 31 -12.21 -2.28 -3.81
N THR A 32 -11.72 -1.39 -4.64
CA THR A 32 -10.38 -1.48 -5.21
C THR A 32 -9.33 -1.11 -4.16
N SER A 33 -8.06 -1.28 -4.45
CA SER A 33 -6.93 -1.21 -3.52
C SER A 33 -6.74 0.09 -2.70
N ASP A 34 -7.68 1.00 -2.75
CA ASP A 34 -7.58 2.31 -2.11
C ASP A 34 -8.02 2.28 -0.64
N GLU A 35 -7.13 2.64 0.25
CA GLU A 35 -7.45 2.88 1.65
C GLU A 35 -8.39 4.08 1.80
N GLY A 36 -9.24 4.06 2.81
CA GLY A 36 -10.15 5.16 3.09
C GLY A 36 -11.26 4.80 4.05
N VAL A 37 -12.03 5.80 4.41
CA VAL A 37 -13.24 5.64 5.23
C VAL A 37 -14.44 5.54 4.30
N TYR A 38 -15.04 4.37 4.24
CA TYR A 38 -16.21 4.10 3.41
C TYR A 38 -17.49 4.25 4.24
N LYS A 39 -18.44 5.00 3.70
CA LYS A 39 -19.73 5.28 4.34
C LYS A 39 -20.85 4.90 3.39
N PRO A 40 -21.51 3.75 3.59
CA PRO A 40 -22.77 3.48 2.94
C PRO A 40 -23.88 4.33 3.55
N LYS A 41 -24.69 4.89 2.71
CA LYS A 41 -25.93 5.58 3.07
C LYS A 41 -27.07 4.84 2.40
N VAL A 42 -28.06 4.46 3.18
CA VAL A 42 -29.28 3.83 2.69
C VAL A 42 -30.48 4.70 3.05
N VAL A 43 -31.26 5.06 2.06
CA VAL A 43 -32.52 5.77 2.28
C VAL A 43 -33.66 4.84 1.92
N ALA A 44 -34.49 4.52 2.90
CA ALA A 44 -35.73 3.78 2.68
C ALA A 44 -36.89 4.76 2.50
N VAL A 45 -37.65 4.58 1.43
CA VAL A 45 -38.80 5.45 1.11
C VAL A 45 -40.06 4.59 1.06
N LYS A 46 -41.07 5.00 1.81
CA LYS A 46 -42.42 4.40 1.78
C LYS A 46 -43.46 5.51 1.84
N ASN A 47 -44.35 5.58 0.83
CA ASN A 47 -45.47 6.54 0.80
C ASN A 47 -45.06 8.00 1.00
N ARG A 48 -43.92 8.43 0.43
CA ARG A 48 -43.29 9.77 0.58
C ARG A 48 -42.58 10.02 1.92
N ASP A 49 -42.69 9.11 2.88
CA ASP A 49 -41.87 9.16 4.10
C ASP A 49 -40.51 8.55 3.80
N SER A 50 -39.45 9.17 4.27
CA SER A 50 -38.09 8.67 4.10
C SER A 50 -37.40 8.51 5.44
N LYS A 51 -36.61 7.45 5.56
CA LYS A 51 -35.72 7.22 6.70
C LYS A 51 -34.33 6.92 6.19
N GLU A 52 -33.36 7.66 6.71
CA GLU A 52 -31.95 7.51 6.38
C GLU A 52 -31.26 6.60 7.41
N PHE A 53 -30.44 5.68 6.89
CA PHE A 53 -29.57 4.84 7.69
C PHE A 53 -28.14 5.05 7.21
N ASN A 54 -27.27 5.37 8.13
CA ASN A 54 -25.84 5.57 7.88
C ASN A 54 -25.05 4.54 8.67
N SER A 55 -24.02 4.02 8.05
CA SER A 55 -23.01 3.22 8.73
C SER A 55 -21.63 3.71 8.32
N ILE A 56 -20.65 3.47 9.17
CA ILE A 56 -19.26 3.85 8.91
C ILE A 56 -18.43 2.58 8.97
N TYR A 57 -17.76 2.29 7.86
CA TYR A 57 -16.77 1.22 7.77
C TYR A 57 -15.42 1.84 7.43
N SER A 58 -14.46 1.74 8.34
CA SER A 58 -13.07 2.03 8.01
C SER A 58 -12.45 0.79 7.39
N PHE A 59 -12.03 0.90 6.17
CA PHE A 59 -11.24 -0.11 5.48
C PHE A 59 -9.80 0.34 5.43
N THR A 60 -8.96 -0.35 6.20
CA THR A 60 -7.53 -0.32 5.95
C THR A 60 -7.22 -1.51 5.05
N HIS A 61 -6.97 -1.25 3.79
CA HIS A 61 -6.58 -2.32 2.87
C HIS A 61 -5.18 -2.81 3.27
N CYS A 62 -5.13 -3.91 3.96
CA CYS A 62 -3.88 -4.63 4.15
C CYS A 62 -3.52 -5.32 2.84
N LEU A 63 -2.77 -4.65 1.96
CA LEU A 63 -2.12 -5.33 0.85
C LEU A 63 -1.25 -6.44 1.43
N ASP A 64 -1.55 -7.69 1.05
CA ASP A 64 -0.71 -8.81 1.45
C ASP A 64 0.53 -8.82 0.57
N ILE A 65 1.64 -8.29 1.10
CA ILE A 65 2.94 -8.28 0.44
C ILE A 65 3.71 -9.60 0.60
N SER A 66 3.16 -10.60 1.29
CA SER A 66 3.83 -11.88 1.54
C SER A 66 4.14 -12.64 0.24
N ASN A 67 3.30 -12.48 -0.77
CA ASN A 67 3.44 -13.14 -2.08
C ASN A 67 4.24 -12.33 -3.10
N ILE A 68 4.61 -11.09 -2.78
CA ILE A 68 5.42 -10.25 -3.66
C ILE A 68 6.85 -10.78 -3.67
N ASN A 69 7.36 -11.10 -4.85
CA ASN A 69 8.75 -11.50 -5.00
C ASN A 69 9.64 -10.26 -5.13
N ILE A 70 10.51 -10.04 -4.14
CA ILE A 70 11.45 -8.94 -4.14
C ILE A 70 12.77 -9.43 -4.73
N ASN A 71 13.05 -9.02 -5.96
CA ASN A 71 14.35 -9.20 -6.58
C ASN A 71 15.06 -7.84 -6.58
N ALA A 72 16.25 -7.77 -6.05
CA ALA A 72 17.07 -6.57 -6.08
C ALA A 72 18.43 -6.89 -6.64
N SER A 73 18.96 -6.01 -7.45
CA SER A 73 20.33 -6.04 -7.96
C SER A 73 21.01 -4.72 -7.65
N CYS A 74 22.31 -4.77 -7.44
CA CYS A 74 23.14 -3.59 -7.20
C CYS A 74 24.19 -3.49 -8.30
N ALA A 75 24.40 -2.28 -8.80
CA ALA A 75 25.47 -1.96 -9.72
C ALA A 75 26.19 -0.68 -9.24
N ILE A 76 27.44 -0.52 -9.60
CA ILE A 76 28.19 0.70 -9.35
C ILE A 76 28.10 1.59 -10.58
N ASP A 77 27.68 2.83 -10.41
CA ASP A 77 27.70 3.87 -11.42
C ASP A 77 28.42 5.11 -10.87
N GLY A 78 29.64 5.28 -11.32
CA GLY A 78 30.53 6.34 -10.84
C GLY A 78 30.79 6.22 -9.33
N THR A 79 30.29 7.17 -8.57
CA THR A 79 30.42 7.23 -7.10
C THR A 79 29.18 6.73 -6.35
N ASN A 80 28.26 6.07 -7.04
CA ASN A 80 26.99 5.63 -6.47
C ASN A 80 26.81 4.12 -6.59
N TYR A 81 26.14 3.55 -5.60
CA TYR A 81 25.41 2.30 -5.75
C TYR A 81 24.04 2.59 -6.37
N VAL A 82 23.72 1.87 -7.43
CA VAL A 82 22.41 1.89 -8.10
C VAL A 82 21.73 0.57 -7.81
N ILE A 83 20.75 0.60 -6.92
CA ILE A 83 19.99 -0.58 -6.53
C ILE A 83 18.69 -0.58 -7.31
N THR A 84 18.50 -1.60 -8.14
CA THR A 84 17.27 -1.80 -8.93
C THR A 84 16.43 -2.91 -8.32
N VAL A 85 15.17 -2.60 -8.03
CA VAL A 85 14.19 -3.55 -7.48
C VAL A 85 13.25 -3.97 -8.60
N GLY A 86 13.23 -5.28 -8.92
CA GLY A 86 12.40 -5.81 -10.00
C GLY A 86 10.93 -5.91 -9.63
N ASN A 87 10.05 -5.57 -10.57
CA ASN A 87 8.59 -5.81 -10.64
C ASN A 87 7.70 -5.30 -9.49
N THR A 88 8.26 -4.77 -8.42
CA THR A 88 7.54 -4.54 -7.16
C THR A 88 6.85 -3.18 -7.12
N ALA A 89 7.42 -2.18 -7.79
CA ALA A 89 6.88 -0.82 -7.77
C ALA A 89 5.51 -0.72 -8.45
N ASN A 90 5.26 -1.54 -9.48
CA ASN A 90 3.98 -1.57 -10.19
C ASN A 90 2.85 -2.23 -9.37
N GLU A 91 3.21 -3.16 -8.48
CA GLU A 91 2.24 -3.89 -7.66
C GLU A 91 1.86 -3.12 -6.40
N LEU A 92 2.79 -2.32 -5.85
CA LEU A 92 2.59 -1.56 -4.62
C LEU A 92 2.06 -0.14 -4.84
N GLY A 93 2.23 0.39 -6.06
CA GLY A 93 1.88 1.78 -6.36
C GLY A 93 2.65 2.79 -5.49
N SER A 94 2.17 4.02 -5.44
CA SER A 94 2.81 5.14 -4.74
C SER A 94 2.70 5.13 -3.21
N ILE A 95 2.17 4.07 -2.62
CA ILE A 95 1.86 3.99 -1.17
C ILE A 95 2.87 3.18 -0.35
N GLY A 96 3.90 2.66 -0.98
CA GLY A 96 4.97 1.93 -0.32
C GLY A 96 6.25 2.74 -0.20
N GLU A 97 7.16 2.25 0.63
CA GLU A 97 8.52 2.74 0.73
C GLU A 97 9.52 1.59 0.61
N PHE A 98 10.67 1.87 0.00
CA PHE A 98 11.85 1.03 0.07
C PHE A 98 12.71 1.47 1.23
N ILE A 99 13.18 0.52 2.03
CA ILE A 99 14.23 0.73 3.01
C ILE A 99 15.42 -0.12 2.56
N VAL A 100 16.56 0.51 2.38
CA VAL A 100 17.81 -0.19 2.07
C VAL A 100 18.72 -0.08 3.28
N ASP A 101 19.08 -1.23 3.81
CA ASP A 101 20.02 -1.36 4.91
C ASP A 101 21.36 -1.90 4.40
N PHE A 102 22.43 -1.24 4.77
CA PHE A 102 23.80 -1.59 4.40
C PHE A 102 24.56 -2.15 5.60
N TYR A 103 25.35 -3.19 5.36
CA TYR A 103 26.02 -3.95 6.38
C TYR A 103 27.50 -4.07 6.12
N ASP A 104 28.31 -4.00 7.19
CA ASP A 104 29.74 -4.28 7.17
C ASP A 104 30.02 -5.80 7.16
N ASP A 105 31.29 -6.16 7.20
CA ASP A 105 31.79 -7.54 7.23
C ASP A 105 31.39 -8.30 8.51
N THR A 106 31.07 -7.56 9.58
CA THR A 106 30.55 -8.14 10.84
C THR A 106 29.03 -8.30 10.87
N SER A 107 28.36 -8.00 9.75
CA SER A 107 26.90 -7.99 9.62
C SER A 107 26.18 -6.92 10.45
N LYS A 108 26.90 -5.88 10.89
CA LYS A 108 26.33 -4.73 11.56
C LYS A 108 25.77 -3.78 10.53
N ASN A 109 24.56 -3.26 10.78
CA ASN A 109 24.01 -2.19 9.95
C ASN A 109 24.84 -0.91 10.16
N VAL A 110 25.35 -0.37 9.06
CA VAL A 110 26.22 0.83 9.08
C VAL A 110 25.58 2.04 8.41
N TYR A 111 24.56 1.82 7.58
CA TYR A 111 23.81 2.88 6.93
C TYR A 111 22.42 2.38 6.53
N SER A 112 21.42 3.24 6.58
CA SER A 112 20.06 2.96 6.12
C SER A 112 19.50 4.16 5.38
N ILE A 113 18.77 3.90 4.30
CA ILE A 113 18.02 4.92 3.57
C ILE A 113 16.58 4.44 3.34
N SER A 114 15.63 5.34 3.46
CA SER A 114 14.24 5.11 3.10
C SER A 114 13.83 6.03 1.95
N GLN A 115 13.12 5.48 0.98
CA GLN A 115 12.63 6.20 -0.19
C GLN A 115 11.22 5.74 -0.56
N ALA A 116 10.32 6.69 -0.83
CA ALA A 116 9.00 6.37 -1.37
C ALA A 116 9.14 5.64 -2.71
N ILE A 117 8.24 4.67 -2.96
CA ILE A 117 8.23 3.91 -4.21
C ILE A 117 7.63 4.78 -5.31
N THR A 118 8.49 5.49 -6.03
CA THR A 118 8.12 6.28 -7.21
C THR A 118 8.67 5.67 -8.50
N ASN A 119 9.75 4.93 -8.37
CA ASN A 119 10.39 4.15 -9.43
C ASN A 119 11.11 2.94 -8.82
N ASN A 120 11.69 2.10 -9.64
CA ASN A 120 12.35 0.87 -9.21
C ASN A 120 13.83 1.08 -8.80
N THR A 121 14.34 2.29 -8.82
CA THR A 121 15.77 2.56 -8.66
C THR A 121 16.03 3.42 -7.45
N ILE A 122 16.98 2.99 -6.63
CA ILE A 122 17.47 3.71 -5.46
C ILE A 122 18.93 4.00 -5.69
N ILE A 123 19.31 5.28 -5.62
CA ILE A 123 20.69 5.74 -5.83
C ILE A 123 21.28 6.14 -4.48
N VAL A 124 22.39 5.53 -4.11
CA VAL A 124 23.04 5.78 -2.82
C VAL A 124 24.51 6.10 -3.05
N PRO A 125 24.99 7.28 -2.64
CA PRO A 125 26.41 7.60 -2.71
C PRO A 125 27.26 6.60 -1.90
N ILE A 126 28.29 6.04 -2.51
CA ILE A 126 29.18 5.06 -1.86
C ILE A 126 29.81 5.65 -0.60
N ALA A 127 30.15 6.93 -0.62
CA ALA A 127 30.71 7.63 0.53
C ALA A 127 29.82 7.59 1.78
N ASN A 128 28.50 7.40 1.63
CA ASN A 128 27.55 7.36 2.74
C ASN A 128 27.47 5.96 3.39
N THR A 129 27.94 4.92 2.70
CA THR A 129 27.70 3.54 3.11
C THR A 129 28.75 2.97 4.09
N ASN A 130 29.73 3.80 4.50
CA ASN A 130 30.73 3.44 5.50
C ASN A 130 31.45 2.09 5.21
N ASN A 131 31.85 1.87 3.96
CA ASN A 131 32.50 0.63 3.51
C ASN A 131 31.65 -0.63 3.68
N ALA A 132 30.35 -0.53 3.56
CA ALA A 132 29.46 -1.68 3.56
C ALA A 132 29.84 -2.67 2.45
N ILE A 133 29.64 -3.95 2.72
CA ILE A 133 29.90 -5.04 1.76
C ILE A 133 28.62 -5.78 1.35
N ALA A 134 27.54 -5.54 2.04
CA ALA A 134 26.25 -6.19 1.77
C ALA A 134 25.07 -5.26 2.03
N TYR A 135 23.95 -5.60 1.46
CA TYR A 135 22.71 -4.85 1.62
C TYR A 135 21.47 -5.75 1.67
N THR A 136 20.38 -5.20 2.21
CA THR A 136 19.03 -5.75 2.07
C THR A 136 18.10 -4.66 1.56
N VAL A 137 17.07 -5.06 0.84
CA VAL A 137 15.97 -4.15 0.47
C VAL A 137 14.70 -4.63 1.18
N THR A 138 14.12 -3.76 1.97
CA THR A 138 12.83 -3.99 2.63
C THR A 138 11.77 -3.15 1.94
N ILE A 139 10.64 -3.76 1.61
CA ILE A 139 9.45 -3.07 1.16
C ILE A 139 8.53 -2.93 2.36
N LYS A 140 8.07 -1.72 2.59
CA LYS A 140 7.16 -1.42 3.69
C LYS A 140 5.97 -0.61 3.18
N LYS A 141 4.78 -1.01 3.62
CA LYS A 141 3.55 -0.26 3.41
C LYS A 141 2.95 0.08 4.77
N GLY A 142 3.01 1.36 5.14
CA GLY A 142 2.55 1.81 6.46
C GLY A 142 3.30 1.14 7.62
N ALA A 143 2.71 1.12 8.80
CA ALA A 143 3.32 0.53 10.01
C ALA A 143 3.20 -1.00 10.08
N ILE A 144 2.44 -1.65 9.20
CA ILE A 144 1.88 -2.98 9.48
C ILE A 144 2.53 -4.11 8.67
N LYS A 145 3.10 -3.84 7.49
CA LYS A 145 3.67 -4.91 6.66
C LYS A 145 5.01 -4.52 6.05
N ALA A 146 5.98 -5.38 6.22
CA ALA A 146 7.29 -5.30 5.61
C ALA A 146 7.73 -6.68 5.10
N LYS A 147 8.43 -6.70 3.99
CA LYS A 147 9.10 -7.89 3.45
C LYS A 147 10.48 -7.48 2.98
N SER A 148 11.47 -8.24 3.40
CA SER A 148 12.87 -7.98 3.06
C SER A 148 13.40 -9.03 2.09
N THR A 149 14.36 -8.63 1.26
CA THR A 149 15.22 -9.56 0.51
C THR A 149 16.15 -10.31 1.46
N ASN A 150 16.76 -11.38 0.97
CA ASN A 150 17.96 -11.91 1.61
C ASN A 150 19.10 -10.87 1.51
N LYS A 151 20.06 -10.96 2.44
CA LYS A 151 21.26 -10.14 2.39
C LYS A 151 22.06 -10.49 1.12
N ALA A 152 22.37 -9.49 0.32
CA ALA A 152 23.11 -9.62 -0.93
C ALA A 152 24.43 -8.84 -0.86
N SER A 153 25.45 -9.29 -1.59
CA SER A 153 26.73 -8.60 -1.71
C SER A 153 26.58 -7.32 -2.55
N LEU A 154 27.37 -6.32 -2.25
CA LEU A 154 27.47 -5.09 -3.03
C LEU A 154 28.39 -5.21 -4.26
N GLY A 155 29.03 -6.33 -4.45
CA GLY A 155 29.91 -6.60 -5.58
C GLY A 155 31.17 -7.31 -5.16
#